data_e461030d7cddc6da9aeee0269f5958dc
#
_entry.id   e461030d7cddc6da9aeee0269f5958dc
#
_cell.length_a   1.000
_cell.length_b   1.000
_cell.length_c   1.000
_cell.angle_alpha   90.00
_cell.angle_beta   90.00
_cell.angle_gamma   90.00
#
_symmetry.space_group_name_H-M   'P 1'
#
loop_
_entity.id
_entity.type
_entity.pdbx_description
1 polymer ?
#
loop_
_entity_poly.entity_id
_entity_poly.type
_entity_poly.pdbx_seq_one_letter_code
_entity_poly.pdbx_strand_id
1 'polypeptide(L)'
;MRKSILPKLTVFAAVFALALTGCSSNSNSTASTQASESAETTAAATTEAKATTVEITDIHGTVTVPVNPKNVVALDNRTFETLSDWGIKLVAVPKGVMPADSTYVADSEVQDIGNHSEPNLEIIAAADPELVIVGQRFASYYEEIKKLVPNAAVVDLSFEVSKEAGASGDSFVNGLKDSTITLGKIFDKNSEAEKLTSDFDKAIEKAKSAYNGTDKVMSVVVSGGDIGFSAPLSGRVWGPMYEVFGWTSALEVDGASSDHQGDDISVEAIAQSNPDWIFVLDRDAAISSTKDAVPAQDVINNSPALQNTTAVSKGQIVYAPNDTYTNESIQTYLELFDNLASSLSK
;
A
#
# COMPACT_ATOMS: atom_id res chain seq x y z
N MET A 1 -25.68 -44.94 -5.46
CA MET A 1 -26.73 -45.01 -6.54
C MET A 1 -26.81 -43.66 -7.23
N ARG A 2 -26.39 -43.62 -8.50
CA ARG A 2 -26.97 -42.87 -9.64
C ARG A 2 -27.30 -41.40 -9.43
N LYS A 3 -26.92 -40.41 -10.28
CA LYS A 3 -26.56 -40.42 -11.72
C LYS A 3 -25.85 -39.10 -12.04
N SER A 4 -24.86 -39.19 -12.89
CA SER A 4 -24.27 -38.09 -13.66
C SER A 4 -25.27 -37.57 -14.73
N ILE A 5 -25.27 -36.27 -14.97
CA ILE A 5 -25.79 -35.72 -16.25
C ILE A 5 -24.88 -34.54 -16.64
N LEU A 6 -24.10 -34.74 -17.70
CA LEU A 6 -23.57 -33.68 -18.58
C LEU A 6 -24.61 -33.34 -19.67
N PRO A 7 -24.67 -32.15 -20.18
CA PRO A 7 -24.80 -31.96 -21.60
C PRO A 7 -23.80 -30.99 -22.24
N LYS A 8 -23.08 -31.52 -23.19
CA LYS A 8 -22.97 -31.20 -24.64
C LYS A 8 -22.65 -29.75 -25.03
N LEU A 9 -21.45 -29.65 -25.55
CA LEU A 9 -20.91 -28.64 -26.47
C LEU A 9 -21.81 -28.36 -27.65
N THR A 10 -21.96 -27.10 -28.06
CA THR A 10 -22.31 -26.71 -29.42
C THR A 10 -21.40 -25.57 -29.88
N VAL A 11 -20.57 -25.91 -30.87
CA VAL A 11 -19.71 -25.01 -31.64
C VAL A 11 -20.56 -24.35 -32.74
N PHE A 12 -20.47 -23.03 -32.89
CA PHE A 12 -20.89 -22.33 -34.09
C PHE A 12 -19.70 -21.57 -34.68
N ALA A 13 -19.20 -22.05 -35.78
CA ALA A 13 -18.29 -21.37 -36.67
C ALA A 13 -19.11 -20.58 -37.69
N ALA A 14 -18.82 -19.30 -37.85
CA ALA A 14 -19.30 -18.51 -38.97
C ALA A 14 -18.09 -17.91 -39.71
N VAL A 15 -17.90 -18.45 -40.91
CA VAL A 15 -16.94 -17.99 -41.91
C VAL A 15 -17.64 -16.86 -42.70
N PHE A 16 -16.96 -15.71 -42.88
CA PHE A 16 -17.34 -14.74 -43.90
C PHE A 16 -16.17 -14.55 -44.87
N ALA A 17 -16.47 -14.87 -46.15
CA ALA A 17 -15.58 -14.83 -47.27
C ALA A 17 -15.52 -13.43 -47.88
N LEU A 18 -14.30 -13.06 -48.27
CA LEU A 18 -14.01 -11.91 -49.15
C LEU A 18 -14.48 -12.23 -50.61
N ALA A 19 -15.05 -11.25 -51.25
CA ALA A 19 -15.18 -11.21 -52.70
C ALA A 19 -14.47 -9.96 -53.26
N LEU A 20 -13.39 -10.21 -53.96
CA LEU A 20 -12.74 -9.28 -54.91
C LEU A 20 -13.33 -9.47 -56.29
N THR A 21 -13.71 -8.39 -56.95
CA THR A 21 -13.83 -8.31 -58.42
C THR A 21 -13.33 -6.94 -58.81
N GLY A 22 -12.52 -6.89 -59.62
CA GLY A 22 -11.60 -6.80 -60.65
C GLY A 22 -12.17 -6.44 -62.01
N CYS A 23 -11.29 -5.80 -62.78
CA CYS A 23 -11.27 -5.54 -64.24
C CYS A 23 -11.78 -4.18 -64.67
N SER A 24 -10.96 -3.39 -65.29
CA SER A 24 -10.09 -3.46 -66.45
C SER A 24 -10.62 -2.58 -67.63
N SER A 25 -9.81 -1.78 -68.07
CA SER A 25 -9.23 -1.41 -69.36
C SER A 25 -9.83 -0.17 -70.03
N ASN A 26 -9.07 0.71 -70.39
CA ASN A 26 -8.10 0.92 -71.45
C ASN A 26 -8.25 2.30 -72.17
N SER A 27 -7.13 2.94 -72.31
CA SER A 27 -6.61 3.77 -73.42
C SER A 27 -7.25 5.13 -73.78
N ASN A 28 -6.53 6.17 -73.78
CA ASN A 28 -5.61 6.79 -74.69
C ASN A 28 -5.52 8.32 -74.51
N SER A 29 -4.28 8.75 -74.38
CA SER A 29 -3.62 9.98 -74.76
C SER A 29 -4.40 11.30 -74.92
N THR A 30 -3.94 12.33 -74.21
CA THR A 30 -3.20 13.44 -74.81
C THR A 30 -2.62 14.36 -73.74
N ALA A 31 -1.38 14.80 -73.94
CA ALA A 31 -0.59 15.69 -73.12
C ALA A 31 -1.21 17.08 -72.96
N SER A 32 -1.13 17.62 -71.75
CA SER A 32 -0.97 19.05 -71.52
C SER A 32 -0.33 19.31 -70.16
N THR A 33 0.76 20.00 -70.20
CA THR A 33 1.56 20.53 -69.12
C THR A 33 0.73 21.49 -68.27
N GLN A 34 0.74 21.37 -66.96
CA GLN A 34 0.98 22.50 -66.04
C GLN A 34 0.94 22.16 -64.56
N ALA A 35 1.92 22.70 -63.88
CA ALA A 35 1.97 23.13 -62.49
C ALA A 35 1.78 22.12 -61.38
N SER A 36 2.90 21.78 -60.79
CA SER A 36 3.11 21.26 -59.44
C SER A 36 2.47 22.19 -58.39
N GLU A 37 1.47 21.73 -57.72
CA GLU A 37 1.06 22.31 -56.42
C GLU A 37 1.21 21.23 -55.38
N SER A 38 2.21 21.43 -54.54
CA SER A 38 2.56 20.56 -53.42
C SER A 38 1.48 20.73 -52.35
N ALA A 39 0.55 19.81 -52.28
CA ALA A 39 -0.34 19.75 -51.14
C ALA A 39 0.42 19.17 -49.95
N GLU A 40 0.91 20.03 -49.06
CA GLU A 40 1.31 19.65 -47.71
C GLU A 40 0.08 19.05 -46.98
N THR A 41 0.11 17.75 -46.86
CA THR A 41 -0.82 17.05 -45.95
C THR A 41 -0.39 17.36 -44.50
N THR A 42 -0.96 18.41 -43.94
CA THR A 42 -0.88 18.67 -42.51
C THR A 42 -1.54 17.53 -41.80
N ALA A 43 -0.76 16.58 -41.27
CA ALA A 43 -1.25 15.60 -40.31
C ALA A 43 -1.69 16.39 -39.08
N ALA A 44 -2.99 16.58 -38.93
CA ALA A 44 -3.57 17.07 -37.70
C ALA A 44 -3.26 16.03 -36.62
N ALA A 45 -2.32 16.38 -35.74
CA ALA A 45 -2.13 15.64 -34.49
C ALA A 45 -3.46 15.73 -33.72
N THR A 46 -4.17 14.64 -33.69
CA THR A 46 -5.34 14.50 -32.83
C THR A 46 -4.82 14.49 -31.39
N THR A 47 -4.85 15.63 -30.74
CA THR A 47 -4.62 15.69 -29.28
C THR A 47 -5.80 14.97 -28.68
N GLU A 48 -5.61 13.75 -28.21
CA GLU A 48 -6.63 13.07 -27.40
C GLU A 48 -6.96 13.98 -26.22
N ALA A 49 -8.23 14.30 -26.06
CA ALA A 49 -8.70 15.07 -24.92
C ALA A 49 -8.41 14.25 -23.65
N LYS A 50 -7.61 14.81 -22.72
CA LYS A 50 -7.28 14.17 -21.46
C LYS A 50 -8.56 13.87 -20.70
N ALA A 51 -8.73 12.65 -20.20
CA ALA A 51 -9.89 12.27 -19.41
C ALA A 51 -10.01 13.18 -18.17
N THR A 52 -11.20 13.65 -17.89
CA THR A 52 -11.51 14.50 -16.73
C THR A 52 -11.91 13.70 -15.49
N THR A 53 -12.23 12.43 -15.68
CA THR A 53 -12.61 11.48 -14.63
C THR A 53 -11.96 10.12 -14.88
N VAL A 54 -11.84 9.33 -13.82
CA VAL A 54 -11.36 7.96 -13.83
C VAL A 54 -12.32 7.08 -13.02
N GLU A 55 -12.55 5.84 -13.49
CA GLU A 55 -13.30 4.84 -12.75
C GLU A 55 -12.35 4.09 -11.80
N ILE A 56 -12.63 4.13 -10.52
CA ILE A 56 -11.92 3.40 -9.47
C ILE A 56 -12.84 2.34 -8.90
N THR A 57 -12.36 1.11 -8.81
CA THR A 57 -13.08 0.01 -8.16
C THR A 57 -12.42 -0.30 -6.83
N ASP A 58 -13.19 -0.25 -5.77
CA ASP A 58 -12.82 -0.60 -4.40
C ASP A 58 -13.72 -1.73 -3.86
N ILE A 59 -13.65 -2.01 -2.54
CA ILE A 59 -14.44 -3.05 -1.88
C ILE A 59 -15.95 -2.76 -1.86
N HIS A 60 -16.36 -1.50 -2.11
CA HIS A 60 -17.76 -1.05 -2.14
C HIS A 60 -18.34 -0.97 -3.56
N GLY A 61 -17.48 -1.12 -4.59
CA GLY A 61 -17.89 -1.08 -5.99
C GLY A 61 -17.08 -0.10 -6.84
N THR A 62 -17.66 0.41 -7.92
CA THR A 62 -17.00 1.34 -8.82
C THR A 62 -17.46 2.77 -8.57
N VAL A 63 -16.51 3.67 -8.43
CA VAL A 63 -16.70 5.10 -8.15
C VAL A 63 -16.05 5.91 -9.28
N THR A 64 -16.81 6.87 -9.84
CA THR A 64 -16.27 7.86 -10.79
C THR A 64 -15.57 8.97 -10.00
N VAL A 65 -14.28 9.15 -10.21
CA VAL A 65 -13.43 10.11 -9.48
C VAL A 65 -12.94 11.18 -10.45
N PRO A 66 -13.00 12.48 -10.11
CA PRO A 66 -12.34 13.53 -10.89
C PRO A 66 -10.83 13.28 -10.99
N VAL A 67 -10.22 13.52 -12.14
CA VAL A 67 -8.75 13.54 -12.26
C VAL A 67 -8.21 14.85 -11.75
N ASN A 68 -7.21 14.80 -10.88
CA ASN A 68 -6.64 15.96 -10.16
C ASN A 68 -7.72 16.74 -9.35
N PRO A 69 -8.45 16.08 -8.44
CA PRO A 69 -9.43 16.74 -7.59
C PRO A 69 -8.78 17.83 -6.74
N LYS A 70 -9.52 18.90 -6.45
CA LYS A 70 -8.95 20.09 -5.76
C LYS A 70 -9.06 19.96 -4.25
N ASN A 71 -10.24 19.70 -3.73
CA ASN A 71 -10.47 19.59 -2.30
C ASN A 71 -10.39 18.12 -1.91
N VAL A 72 -9.22 17.67 -1.46
CA VAL A 72 -8.97 16.27 -1.11
C VAL A 72 -8.87 16.12 0.39
N VAL A 73 -9.65 15.20 0.94
CA VAL A 73 -9.53 14.70 2.31
C VAL A 73 -8.90 13.32 2.27
N ALA A 74 -7.84 13.10 3.04
CA ALA A 74 -7.21 11.80 3.15
C ALA A 74 -7.25 11.28 4.59
N LEU A 75 -7.68 10.02 4.76
CA LEU A 75 -7.87 9.36 6.03
C LEU A 75 -7.06 8.05 6.13
N ASP A 76 -6.24 7.74 5.12
CA ASP A 76 -5.48 6.50 5.06
C ASP A 76 -3.99 6.72 5.32
N ASN A 77 -3.49 6.12 6.38
CA ASN A 77 -2.08 6.17 6.77
C ASN A 77 -1.13 5.65 5.69
N ARG A 78 -1.59 4.75 4.83
CA ARG A 78 -0.79 4.16 3.76
C ARG A 78 -0.59 5.08 2.56
N THR A 79 -1.26 6.25 2.56
CA THR A 79 -1.27 7.17 1.41
C THR A 79 -0.61 8.51 1.68
N PHE A 80 -0.47 8.93 2.93
CA PHE A 80 -0.02 10.29 3.28
C PHE A 80 1.35 10.65 2.71
N GLU A 81 2.33 9.76 2.82
CA GLU A 81 3.68 10.01 2.31
C GLU A 81 3.67 10.08 0.78
N THR A 82 3.00 9.16 0.11
CA THR A 82 2.85 9.17 -1.35
C THR A 82 2.21 10.47 -1.84
N LEU A 83 1.14 10.92 -1.19
CA LEU A 83 0.46 12.18 -1.53
C LEU A 83 1.38 13.39 -1.28
N SER A 84 2.13 13.38 -0.18
CA SER A 84 3.10 14.44 0.15
C SER A 84 4.24 14.51 -0.88
N ASP A 85 4.84 13.38 -1.23
CA ASP A 85 5.93 13.28 -2.20
C ASP A 85 5.50 13.76 -3.59
N TRP A 86 4.25 13.51 -3.94
CA TRP A 86 3.69 13.98 -5.21
C TRP A 86 3.19 15.42 -5.18
N GLY A 87 3.32 16.10 -4.04
CA GLY A 87 2.92 17.50 -3.85
C GLY A 87 1.41 17.72 -3.89
N ILE A 88 0.62 16.69 -3.53
CA ILE A 88 -0.84 16.78 -3.49
C ILE A 88 -1.27 17.60 -2.28
N LYS A 89 -2.11 18.60 -2.50
CA LYS A 89 -2.67 19.42 -1.42
C LYS A 89 -3.87 18.71 -0.80
N LEU A 90 -3.85 18.59 0.52
CA LEU A 90 -4.97 18.09 1.30
C LEU A 90 -5.64 19.24 2.05
N VAL A 91 -6.96 19.18 2.22
CA VAL A 91 -7.72 20.19 2.96
C VAL A 91 -8.04 19.75 4.38
N ALA A 92 -8.10 18.45 4.65
CA ALA A 92 -8.29 17.90 5.99
C ALA A 92 -7.66 16.50 6.09
N VAL A 93 -7.08 16.22 7.26
CA VAL A 93 -6.43 14.93 7.60
C VAL A 93 -6.58 14.63 9.09
N PRO A 94 -6.44 13.37 9.53
CA PRO A 94 -6.47 13.00 10.95
C PRO A 94 -5.08 13.16 11.59
N LYS A 95 -4.68 14.40 11.95
CA LYS A 95 -3.33 14.71 12.46
C LYS A 95 -2.94 13.88 13.69
N GLY A 96 -3.91 13.45 14.49
CA GLY A 96 -3.66 12.65 15.70
C GLY A 96 -3.17 11.22 15.45
N VAL A 97 -3.16 10.74 14.20
CA VAL A 97 -2.69 9.40 13.81
C VAL A 97 -1.68 9.42 12.66
N MET A 98 -1.08 10.58 12.40
CA MET A 98 -0.06 10.76 11.37
C MET A 98 1.33 10.86 12.00
N PRO A 99 2.40 10.59 11.21
CA PRO A 99 3.76 10.90 11.62
C PRO A 99 3.89 12.38 12.01
N ALA A 100 4.58 12.65 13.13
CA ALA A 100 4.70 14.00 13.67
C ALA A 100 5.44 14.99 12.76
N ASP A 101 6.30 14.50 11.90
CA ASP A 101 7.08 15.23 10.90
C ASP A 101 6.40 15.37 9.54
N SER A 102 5.18 14.83 9.40
CA SER A 102 4.39 14.98 8.17
C SER A 102 4.17 16.46 7.83
N THR A 103 4.39 16.81 6.56
CA THR A 103 4.14 18.17 6.04
C THR A 103 2.70 18.62 6.27
N TYR A 104 1.73 17.71 6.22
CA TYR A 104 0.32 18.00 6.47
C TYR A 104 0.03 18.28 7.95
N VAL A 105 0.78 17.69 8.88
CA VAL A 105 0.67 17.96 10.31
C VAL A 105 1.16 19.38 10.61
N ALA A 106 2.27 19.77 9.99
CA ALA A 106 2.87 21.10 10.17
C ALA A 106 2.07 22.22 9.49
N ASP A 107 1.27 21.91 8.47
CA ASP A 107 0.49 22.90 7.71
C ASP A 107 -0.74 23.34 8.51
N SER A 108 -0.80 24.63 8.86
CA SER A 108 -1.92 25.21 9.60
C SER A 108 -3.19 25.41 8.75
N GLU A 109 -3.09 25.37 7.42
CA GLU A 109 -4.24 25.46 6.52
C GLU A 109 -4.97 24.13 6.39
N VAL A 110 -4.29 23.01 6.67
CA VAL A 110 -4.87 21.68 6.67
C VAL A 110 -5.66 21.46 7.97
N GLN A 111 -6.94 21.18 7.86
CA GLN A 111 -7.84 20.96 8.99
C GLN A 111 -7.52 19.63 9.69
N ASP A 112 -7.58 19.62 11.02
CA ASP A 112 -7.37 18.41 11.82
C ASP A 112 -8.71 17.73 12.14
N ILE A 113 -8.91 16.51 11.64
CA ILE A 113 -10.08 15.67 11.91
C ILE A 113 -9.95 14.96 13.27
N GLY A 114 -8.78 14.98 13.90
CA GLY A 114 -8.48 14.30 15.15
C GLY A 114 -7.86 12.92 14.94
N ASN A 115 -8.50 11.88 15.48
CA ASN A 115 -8.03 10.49 15.37
C ASN A 115 -9.18 9.54 14.93
N HIS A 116 -8.86 8.28 14.71
CA HIS A 116 -9.82 7.28 14.22
C HIS A 116 -10.81 6.77 15.28
N SER A 117 -10.54 6.97 16.57
CA SER A 117 -11.44 6.53 17.64
C SER A 117 -12.60 7.50 17.84
N GLU A 118 -12.36 8.78 17.63
CA GLU A 118 -13.36 9.85 17.80
C GLU A 118 -13.09 10.96 16.77
N PRO A 119 -13.34 10.72 15.48
CA PRO A 119 -13.07 11.70 14.42
C PRO A 119 -14.14 12.79 14.38
N ASN A 120 -13.74 14.01 14.09
CA ASN A 120 -14.68 15.09 13.78
C ASN A 120 -15.08 15.05 12.30
N LEU A 121 -16.11 14.28 11.97
CA LEU A 121 -16.60 14.13 10.60
C LEU A 121 -17.25 15.41 10.02
N GLU A 122 -17.67 16.36 10.88
CA GLU A 122 -18.22 17.64 10.43
C GLU A 122 -17.18 18.48 9.68
N ILE A 123 -15.90 18.32 10.03
CA ILE A 123 -14.78 18.97 9.30
C ILE A 123 -14.71 18.46 7.87
N ILE A 124 -14.94 17.15 7.64
CA ILE A 124 -14.97 16.59 6.29
C ILE A 124 -16.10 17.22 5.46
N ALA A 125 -17.29 17.35 6.04
CA ALA A 125 -18.42 17.98 5.37
C ALA A 125 -18.18 19.48 5.09
N ALA A 126 -17.57 20.19 6.05
CA ALA A 126 -17.26 21.62 5.91
C ALA A 126 -16.15 21.90 4.87
N ALA A 127 -15.29 20.94 4.60
CA ALA A 127 -14.24 21.04 3.59
C ALA A 127 -14.76 21.00 2.15
N ASP A 128 -16.03 20.63 1.94
CA ASP A 128 -16.67 20.48 0.61
C ASP A 128 -15.75 19.74 -0.37
N PRO A 129 -15.38 18.47 -0.07
CA PRO A 129 -14.39 17.72 -0.84
C PRO A 129 -14.90 17.27 -2.21
N GLU A 130 -14.01 17.23 -3.19
CA GLU A 130 -14.22 16.52 -4.45
C GLU A 130 -13.85 15.03 -4.32
N LEU A 131 -12.94 14.70 -3.38
CA LEU A 131 -12.49 13.34 -3.08
C LEU A 131 -12.24 13.15 -1.58
N VAL A 132 -12.72 12.03 -1.05
CA VAL A 132 -12.33 11.50 0.27
C VAL A 132 -11.67 10.14 0.07
N ILE A 133 -10.42 10.01 0.52
CA ILE A 133 -9.69 8.74 0.53
C ILE A 133 -9.84 8.12 1.91
N VAL A 134 -10.52 7.00 2.00
CA VAL A 134 -10.69 6.21 3.22
C VAL A 134 -9.67 5.08 3.24
N GLY A 135 -9.24 4.67 4.42
CA GLY A 135 -8.38 3.54 4.62
C GLY A 135 -8.74 2.76 5.88
N GLN A 136 -7.97 1.72 6.18
CA GLN A 136 -8.30 0.72 7.21
C GLN A 136 -8.74 1.32 8.55
N ARG A 137 -8.10 2.41 9.04
CA ARG A 137 -8.43 3.03 10.34
C ARG A 137 -9.79 3.72 10.34
N PHE A 138 -10.26 4.14 9.17
CA PHE A 138 -11.52 4.87 8.99
C PHE A 138 -12.57 4.08 8.21
N ALA A 139 -12.31 2.82 7.85
CA ALA A 139 -13.22 1.99 7.06
C ALA A 139 -14.63 1.89 7.67
N SER A 140 -14.74 1.84 9.01
CA SER A 140 -16.02 1.81 9.71
C SER A 140 -16.88 3.07 9.51
N TYR A 141 -16.27 4.19 9.12
CA TYR A 141 -16.95 5.46 8.87
C TYR A 141 -17.35 5.68 7.39
N TYR A 142 -17.01 4.75 6.49
CA TYR A 142 -17.25 4.91 5.06
C TYR A 142 -18.67 5.33 4.71
N GLU A 143 -19.67 4.61 5.20
CA GLU A 143 -21.07 4.88 4.92
C GLU A 143 -21.57 6.21 5.53
N GLU A 144 -21.03 6.60 6.67
CA GLU A 144 -21.34 7.88 7.30
C GLU A 144 -20.73 9.05 6.52
N ILE A 145 -19.46 8.93 6.15
CA ILE A 145 -18.76 9.92 5.31
C ILE A 145 -19.50 10.11 3.99
N LYS A 146 -19.86 9.02 3.32
CA LYS A 146 -20.59 9.05 2.04
C LYS A 146 -21.94 9.79 2.13
N LYS A 147 -22.62 9.68 3.28
CA LYS A 147 -23.87 10.44 3.54
C LYS A 147 -23.62 11.91 3.80
N LEU A 148 -22.51 12.25 4.47
CA LEU A 148 -22.16 13.64 4.79
C LEU A 148 -21.70 14.42 3.56
N VAL A 149 -21.03 13.76 2.59
CA VAL A 149 -20.50 14.41 1.38
C VAL A 149 -21.06 13.74 0.10
N PRO A 150 -22.37 13.84 -0.17
CA PRO A 150 -23.03 13.09 -1.23
C PRO A 150 -22.57 13.46 -2.66
N ASN A 151 -21.88 14.59 -2.82
CA ASN A 151 -21.34 15.05 -4.09
C ASN A 151 -19.87 14.72 -4.29
N ALA A 152 -19.17 14.23 -3.25
CA ALA A 152 -17.78 13.81 -3.34
C ALA A 152 -17.66 12.37 -3.83
N ALA A 153 -16.58 12.06 -4.53
CA ALA A 153 -16.12 10.69 -4.66
C ALA A 153 -15.55 10.21 -3.31
N VAL A 154 -16.01 9.07 -2.81
CA VAL A 154 -15.45 8.43 -1.62
C VAL A 154 -14.86 7.11 -2.06
N VAL A 155 -13.54 6.95 -1.90
CA VAL A 155 -12.78 5.76 -2.31
C VAL A 155 -12.17 5.11 -1.09
N ASP A 156 -12.40 3.82 -0.89
CA ASP A 156 -11.83 3.04 0.19
C ASP A 156 -10.63 2.23 -0.32
N LEU A 157 -9.43 2.60 0.11
CA LEU A 157 -8.18 1.92 -0.24
C LEU A 157 -7.77 0.86 0.81
N SER A 158 -8.68 0.47 1.69
CA SER A 158 -8.44 -0.60 2.66
C SER A 158 -8.15 -1.92 1.96
N PHE A 159 -7.19 -2.67 2.50
CA PHE A 159 -6.91 -4.04 2.13
C PHE A 159 -6.52 -4.85 3.36
N GLU A 160 -6.87 -6.13 3.34
CA GLU A 160 -6.59 -7.04 4.45
C GLU A 160 -5.13 -7.48 4.45
N VAL A 161 -4.54 -7.55 5.63
CA VAL A 161 -3.14 -7.93 5.83
C VAL A 161 -2.96 -9.08 6.83
N SER A 162 -3.98 -9.43 7.60
CA SER A 162 -3.90 -10.49 8.60
C SER A 162 -4.46 -11.81 8.05
N LYS A 163 -3.85 -12.92 8.48
CA LYS A 163 -4.30 -14.26 8.11
C LYS A 163 -5.70 -14.57 8.63
N GLU A 164 -6.08 -14.04 9.79
CA GLU A 164 -7.42 -14.21 10.37
C GLU A 164 -8.51 -13.62 9.47
N ALA A 165 -8.18 -12.54 8.74
CA ALA A 165 -9.06 -11.95 7.73
C ALA A 165 -8.97 -12.68 6.37
N GLY A 166 -8.17 -13.74 6.26
CA GLY A 166 -7.99 -14.50 5.01
C GLY A 166 -6.96 -13.92 4.06
N ALA A 167 -6.16 -12.95 4.51
CA ALA A 167 -5.09 -12.36 3.72
C ALA A 167 -3.84 -13.24 3.64
N SER A 168 -2.97 -12.90 2.73
CA SER A 168 -1.66 -13.51 2.52
C SER A 168 -0.59 -12.43 2.36
N GLY A 169 0.68 -12.83 2.30
CA GLY A 169 1.77 -11.93 1.95
C GLY A 169 1.54 -11.23 0.61
N ASP A 170 0.96 -11.93 -0.37
CA ASP A 170 0.59 -11.35 -1.66
C ASP A 170 -0.52 -10.28 -1.51
N SER A 171 -1.48 -10.47 -0.61
CA SER A 171 -2.51 -9.46 -0.32
C SER A 171 -1.90 -8.16 0.18
N PHE A 172 -0.91 -8.24 1.05
CA PHE A 172 -0.15 -7.10 1.54
C PHE A 172 0.60 -6.38 0.42
N VAL A 173 1.40 -7.11 -0.36
CA VAL A 173 2.21 -6.55 -1.45
C VAL A 173 1.32 -5.91 -2.51
N ASN A 174 0.28 -6.63 -2.96
CA ASN A 174 -0.64 -6.14 -3.98
C ASN A 174 -1.46 -4.95 -3.45
N GLY A 175 -1.91 -4.98 -2.21
CA GLY A 175 -2.67 -3.88 -1.61
C GLY A 175 -1.92 -2.55 -1.64
N LEU A 176 -0.62 -2.55 -1.27
CA LEU A 176 0.22 -1.34 -1.35
C LEU A 176 0.41 -0.88 -2.80
N LYS A 177 0.67 -1.80 -3.72
CA LYS A 177 0.87 -1.47 -5.14
C LYS A 177 -0.40 -0.95 -5.79
N ASP A 178 -1.53 -1.62 -5.57
CA ASP A 178 -2.82 -1.25 -6.16
C ASP A 178 -3.29 0.11 -5.64
N SER A 179 -3.10 0.39 -4.34
CA SER A 179 -3.37 1.71 -3.77
C SER A 179 -2.50 2.78 -4.42
N THR A 180 -1.19 2.52 -4.59
CA THR A 180 -0.25 3.45 -5.24
C THR A 180 -0.65 3.72 -6.70
N ILE A 181 -0.98 2.68 -7.47
CA ILE A 181 -1.44 2.80 -8.87
C ILE A 181 -2.77 3.54 -8.94
N THR A 182 -3.67 3.31 -8.01
CA THR A 182 -4.95 4.01 -7.91
C THR A 182 -4.75 5.50 -7.69
N LEU A 183 -3.89 5.87 -6.75
CA LEU A 183 -3.50 7.28 -6.55
C LEU A 183 -2.86 7.87 -7.81
N GLY A 184 -2.01 7.11 -8.51
CA GLY A 184 -1.42 7.52 -9.78
C GLY A 184 -2.45 7.90 -10.83
N LYS A 185 -3.51 7.11 -10.96
CA LYS A 185 -4.64 7.38 -11.89
C LYS A 185 -5.43 8.63 -11.47
N ILE A 186 -5.74 8.76 -10.18
CA ILE A 186 -6.52 9.90 -9.66
C ILE A 186 -5.75 11.22 -9.82
N PHE A 187 -4.46 11.24 -9.51
CA PHE A 187 -3.66 12.48 -9.49
C PHE A 187 -2.78 12.67 -10.72
N ASP A 188 -3.02 11.90 -11.79
CA ASP A 188 -2.25 11.96 -13.05
C ASP A 188 -0.74 11.79 -12.83
N LYS A 189 -0.38 10.87 -11.92
CA LYS A 189 0.95 10.50 -11.48
C LYS A 189 1.31 9.05 -11.84
N ASN A 190 0.83 8.58 -13.01
CA ASN A 190 0.99 7.19 -13.41
C ASN A 190 2.46 6.77 -13.48
N SER A 191 3.33 7.60 -14.04
CA SER A 191 4.77 7.29 -14.17
C SER A 191 5.46 7.21 -12.81
N GLU A 192 5.10 8.11 -11.88
CA GLU A 192 5.61 8.09 -10.50
C GLU A 192 5.13 6.84 -9.75
N ALA A 193 3.86 6.46 -9.94
CA ALA A 193 3.28 5.26 -9.34
C ALA A 193 3.94 3.97 -9.88
N GLU A 194 4.12 3.86 -11.20
CA GLU A 194 4.81 2.74 -11.83
C GLU A 194 6.26 2.62 -11.35
N LYS A 195 6.97 3.75 -11.25
CA LYS A 195 8.33 3.76 -10.72
C LYS A 195 8.36 3.27 -9.27
N LEU A 196 7.51 3.81 -8.41
CA LEU A 196 7.47 3.49 -6.99
C LEU A 196 7.14 2.00 -6.75
N THR A 197 6.14 1.46 -7.46
CA THR A 197 5.80 0.03 -7.37
C THR A 197 6.91 -0.87 -7.93
N SER A 198 7.60 -0.46 -9.00
CA SER A 198 8.77 -1.18 -9.52
C SER A 198 9.94 -1.18 -8.55
N ASP A 199 10.20 -0.07 -7.87
CA ASP A 199 11.27 0.02 -6.88
C ASP A 199 10.94 -0.80 -5.64
N PHE A 200 9.67 -0.85 -5.24
CA PHE A 200 9.17 -1.72 -4.17
C PHE A 200 9.37 -3.22 -4.50
N ASP A 201 9.03 -3.66 -5.72
CA ASP A 201 9.29 -5.04 -6.17
C ASP A 201 10.78 -5.40 -6.08
N LYS A 202 11.68 -4.48 -6.50
CA LYS A 202 13.13 -4.69 -6.40
C LYS A 202 13.62 -4.79 -4.96
N ALA A 203 13.07 -3.98 -4.05
CA ALA A 203 13.41 -4.03 -2.63
C ALA A 203 12.96 -5.36 -1.99
N ILE A 204 11.78 -5.87 -2.35
CA ILE A 204 11.30 -7.20 -1.94
C ILE A 204 12.28 -8.28 -2.40
N GLU A 205 12.61 -8.32 -3.69
CA GLU A 205 13.52 -9.33 -4.25
C GLU A 205 14.92 -9.28 -3.60
N LYS A 206 15.41 -8.07 -3.34
CA LYS A 206 16.69 -7.86 -2.67
C LYS A 206 16.68 -8.39 -1.23
N ALA A 207 15.65 -8.05 -0.45
CA ALA A 207 15.51 -8.52 0.93
C ALA A 207 15.30 -10.03 0.99
N LYS A 208 14.49 -10.59 0.09
CA LYS A 208 14.27 -12.03 -0.04
C LYS A 208 15.55 -12.80 -0.36
N SER A 209 16.36 -12.26 -1.27
CA SER A 209 17.64 -12.88 -1.67
C SER A 209 18.70 -12.80 -0.58
N ALA A 210 18.60 -11.85 0.35
CA ALA A 210 19.53 -11.69 1.47
C ALA A 210 19.26 -12.67 2.63
N TYR A 211 18.03 -13.17 2.74
CA TYR A 211 17.68 -14.17 3.75
C TYR A 211 18.24 -15.55 3.37
N ASN A 212 18.90 -16.21 4.30
CA ASN A 212 19.57 -17.50 4.05
C ASN A 212 18.64 -18.74 4.01
N GLY A 213 17.34 -18.54 4.25
CA GLY A 213 16.31 -19.59 4.21
C GLY A 213 16.23 -20.48 5.45
N THR A 214 17.08 -20.28 6.46
CA THR A 214 17.18 -21.17 7.62
C THR A 214 17.18 -20.48 8.97
N ASP A 215 17.67 -19.25 9.08
CA ASP A 215 17.72 -18.50 10.32
C ASP A 215 16.31 -18.29 10.88
N LYS A 216 16.18 -18.45 12.19
CA LYS A 216 14.92 -18.26 12.88
C LYS A 216 14.69 -16.80 13.22
N VAL A 217 13.55 -16.29 12.79
CA VAL A 217 13.12 -14.91 12.98
C VAL A 217 12.12 -14.81 14.13
N MET A 218 12.34 -13.87 15.01
CA MET A 218 11.40 -13.40 16.02
C MET A 218 11.02 -11.97 15.70
N SER A 219 9.74 -11.65 15.65
CA SER A 219 9.27 -10.26 15.52
C SER A 219 8.55 -9.80 16.77
N VAL A 220 8.80 -8.55 17.16
CA VAL A 220 8.28 -7.93 18.38
C VAL A 220 7.82 -6.49 18.14
N VAL A 221 6.90 -6.04 18.98
CA VAL A 221 6.52 -4.64 19.12
C VAL A 221 6.99 -4.17 20.49
N VAL A 222 7.66 -3.04 20.57
CA VAL A 222 7.97 -2.37 21.83
C VAL A 222 6.96 -1.23 22.04
N SER A 223 6.26 -1.28 23.17
CA SER A 223 5.22 -0.31 23.52
C SER A 223 5.17 -0.12 25.03
N GLY A 224 5.26 1.12 25.53
CA GLY A 224 5.26 1.42 26.96
C GLY A 224 6.46 0.85 27.73
N GLY A 225 7.52 0.46 27.04
CA GLY A 225 8.69 -0.21 27.61
C GLY A 225 8.56 -1.74 27.70
N ASP A 226 7.42 -2.31 27.29
CA ASP A 226 7.19 -3.74 27.25
C ASP A 226 7.48 -4.30 25.85
N ILE A 227 7.81 -5.61 25.78
CA ILE A 227 8.11 -6.34 24.55
C ILE A 227 6.95 -7.29 24.28
N GLY A 228 6.10 -6.95 23.30
CA GLY A 228 5.00 -7.78 22.81
C GLY A 228 5.42 -8.63 21.61
N PHE A 229 4.89 -9.83 21.50
CA PHE A 229 5.13 -10.74 20.38
C PHE A 229 4.32 -10.32 19.15
N SER A 230 5.00 -10.08 18.03
CA SER A 230 4.33 -9.85 16.74
C SER A 230 4.25 -11.17 15.98
N ALA A 231 3.07 -11.77 15.97
CA ALA A 231 2.88 -13.12 15.47
C ALA A 231 3.14 -13.25 13.96
N PRO A 232 3.75 -14.37 13.52
CA PRO A 232 3.81 -14.69 12.10
C PRO A 232 2.43 -14.67 11.45
N LEU A 233 2.34 -14.09 10.26
CA LEU A 233 1.14 -13.97 9.41
C LEU A 233 0.05 -13.02 9.91
N SER A 234 0.01 -12.72 11.22
CA SER A 234 -1.07 -11.94 11.85
C SER A 234 -0.58 -10.65 12.45
N GLY A 235 0.61 -10.66 13.03
CA GLY A 235 1.18 -9.52 13.76
C GLY A 235 1.34 -8.28 12.89
N ARG A 236 1.09 -7.13 13.49
CA ARG A 236 1.17 -5.84 12.79
C ARG A 236 2.56 -5.60 12.21
N VAL A 237 2.63 -5.05 11.01
CA VAL A 237 3.83 -4.75 10.22
C VAL A 237 4.59 -6.02 9.82
N TRP A 238 5.07 -6.82 10.79
CA TRP A 238 5.94 -7.96 10.52
C TRP A 238 5.21 -9.23 10.07
N GLY A 239 3.97 -9.43 10.50
CA GLY A 239 3.22 -10.66 10.24
C GLY A 239 3.18 -11.10 8.79
N PRO A 240 2.72 -10.27 7.84
CA PRO A 240 2.67 -10.61 6.41
C PRO A 240 4.04 -10.95 5.82
N MET A 241 5.11 -10.42 6.40
CA MET A 241 6.47 -10.55 5.87
C MET A 241 7.04 -11.95 6.02
N TYR A 242 6.54 -12.75 6.97
CA TYR A 242 6.92 -14.15 7.07
C TYR A 242 6.60 -14.93 5.79
N GLU A 243 5.47 -14.63 5.17
CA GLU A 243 5.10 -15.26 3.90
C GLU A 243 5.79 -14.59 2.72
N VAL A 244 5.87 -13.26 2.68
CA VAL A 244 6.55 -12.52 1.61
C VAL A 244 7.99 -12.97 1.45
N PHE A 245 8.72 -13.10 2.55
CA PHE A 245 10.16 -13.44 2.54
C PHE A 245 10.46 -14.92 2.80
N GLY A 246 9.46 -15.72 3.16
CA GLY A 246 9.63 -17.14 3.50
C GLY A 246 10.42 -17.33 4.80
N TRP A 247 10.24 -16.45 5.79
CA TRP A 247 10.96 -16.54 7.06
C TRP A 247 10.53 -17.73 7.89
N THR A 248 11.51 -18.39 8.51
CA THR A 248 11.27 -19.44 9.52
C THR A 248 11.00 -18.77 10.87
N SER A 249 9.82 -19.03 11.45
CA SER A 249 9.50 -18.48 12.78
C SER A 249 10.35 -19.13 13.88
N ALA A 250 10.82 -18.31 14.83
CA ALA A 250 11.48 -18.80 16.05
C ALA A 250 10.47 -19.32 17.08
N LEU A 251 9.26 -18.79 17.08
CA LEU A 251 8.18 -19.12 18.02
C LEU A 251 6.83 -19.06 17.31
N GLU A 252 6.01 -20.07 17.52
CA GLU A 252 4.61 -20.07 17.11
C GLU A 252 3.74 -20.22 18.36
N VAL A 253 2.66 -19.45 18.43
CA VAL A 253 1.76 -19.42 19.58
C VAL A 253 0.34 -19.58 19.08
N ASP A 254 -0.38 -20.54 19.66
CA ASP A 254 -1.80 -20.75 19.37
C ASP A 254 -2.64 -19.55 19.85
N GLY A 255 -3.53 -19.05 19.00
CA GLY A 255 -4.40 -17.94 19.31
C GLY A 255 -3.71 -16.58 19.32
N ALA A 256 -2.50 -16.49 18.77
CA ALA A 256 -1.82 -15.22 18.52
C ALA A 256 -2.67 -14.31 17.61
N SER A 257 -2.59 -13.00 17.82
CA SER A 257 -3.48 -12.01 17.23
C SER A 257 -2.74 -10.95 16.39
N SER A 258 -3.52 -10.00 15.89
CA SER A 258 -3.02 -8.78 15.25
C SER A 258 -3.00 -7.57 16.19
N ASP A 259 -2.91 -7.81 17.52
CA ASP A 259 -2.88 -6.73 18.50
C ASP A 259 -1.78 -5.71 18.18
N HIS A 260 -2.13 -4.45 18.30
CA HIS A 260 -1.25 -3.35 17.91
C HIS A 260 -0.07 -3.10 18.86
N GLN A 261 -0.08 -3.72 20.05
CA GLN A 261 1.03 -3.72 21.01
C GLN A 261 1.80 -5.05 20.99
N GLY A 262 1.34 -6.02 20.17
CA GLY A 262 1.81 -7.39 20.17
C GLY A 262 1.14 -8.23 21.26
N ASP A 263 1.18 -9.53 21.09
CA ASP A 263 0.61 -10.46 22.09
C ASP A 263 1.47 -10.48 23.35
N ASP A 264 0.81 -10.57 24.53
CA ASP A 264 1.45 -10.67 25.85
C ASP A 264 2.04 -12.07 26.04
N ILE A 265 3.28 -12.23 25.59
CA ILE A 265 4.09 -13.43 25.77
C ILE A 265 5.32 -13.10 26.58
N SER A 266 5.62 -13.92 27.60
CA SER A 266 6.77 -13.63 28.47
C SER A 266 8.08 -13.51 27.66
N VAL A 267 8.91 -12.54 28.03
CA VAL A 267 10.22 -12.31 27.40
C VAL A 267 11.12 -13.54 27.55
N GLU A 268 10.93 -14.34 28.61
CA GLU A 268 11.62 -15.61 28.83
C GLU A 268 11.24 -16.66 27.77
N ALA A 269 9.97 -16.72 27.33
CA ALA A 269 9.55 -17.62 26.26
C ALA A 269 10.19 -17.18 24.93
N ILE A 270 10.24 -15.87 24.66
CA ILE A 270 10.97 -15.31 23.53
C ILE A 270 12.44 -15.71 23.59
N ALA A 271 13.09 -15.56 24.75
CA ALA A 271 14.49 -15.94 24.96
C ALA A 271 14.74 -17.44 24.78
N GLN A 272 13.84 -18.29 25.27
CA GLN A 272 13.95 -19.75 25.14
C GLN A 272 13.85 -20.24 23.69
N SER A 273 13.11 -19.53 22.83
CA SER A 273 13.04 -19.84 21.39
C SER A 273 14.38 -19.62 20.69
N ASN A 274 15.28 -18.86 21.31
CA ASN A 274 16.62 -18.54 20.84
C ASN A 274 16.67 -18.12 19.36
N PRO A 275 16.05 -16.99 18.99
CA PRO A 275 16.01 -16.53 17.60
C PRO A 275 17.41 -16.17 17.09
N ASP A 276 17.62 -16.38 15.79
CA ASP A 276 18.82 -15.90 15.09
C ASP A 276 18.71 -14.41 14.79
N TRP A 277 17.49 -13.93 14.48
CA TRP A 277 17.17 -12.53 14.23
C TRP A 277 16.01 -12.05 15.09
N ILE A 278 16.07 -10.79 15.57
CA ILE A 278 14.93 -10.10 16.18
C ILE A 278 14.58 -8.88 15.33
N PHE A 279 13.33 -8.80 14.85
CA PHE A 279 12.81 -7.66 14.12
C PHE A 279 11.87 -6.86 15.03
N VAL A 280 12.14 -5.58 15.18
CA VAL A 280 11.53 -4.72 16.20
C VAL A 280 10.73 -3.60 15.55
N LEU A 281 9.49 -3.45 15.95
CA LEU A 281 8.68 -2.26 15.70
C LEU A 281 8.65 -1.42 16.99
N ASP A 282 9.19 -0.21 16.94
CA ASP A 282 9.08 0.78 18.03
C ASP A 282 7.77 1.56 17.85
N ARG A 283 6.74 1.13 18.58
CA ARG A 283 5.44 1.80 18.51
C ARG A 283 5.48 3.20 19.11
N ASP A 284 6.23 3.35 20.20
CA ASP A 284 6.25 4.60 20.96
C ASP A 284 7.02 5.70 20.21
N ALA A 285 8.02 5.34 19.42
CA ALA A 285 8.74 6.28 18.57
C ALA A 285 7.82 6.97 17.54
N ALA A 286 6.80 6.26 17.05
CA ALA A 286 5.86 6.78 16.08
C ALA A 286 4.71 7.61 16.68
N ILE A 287 4.49 7.55 18.00
CA ILE A 287 3.35 8.22 18.66
C ILE A 287 3.82 9.46 19.38
N SER A 288 3.49 10.62 18.86
CA SER A 288 3.92 11.93 19.40
C SER A 288 3.51 12.22 20.85
N SER A 289 2.52 11.48 21.38
CA SER A 289 2.07 11.62 22.77
C SER A 289 2.97 10.93 23.80
N THR A 290 3.86 10.03 23.38
CA THR A 290 4.76 9.23 24.25
C THR A 290 6.12 9.92 24.44
N LYS A 291 6.12 11.15 24.95
CA LYS A 291 7.33 12.00 25.04
C LYS A 291 8.45 11.45 25.94
N ASP A 292 8.10 10.57 26.88
CA ASP A 292 9.04 9.98 27.85
C ASP A 292 9.25 8.47 27.57
N ALA A 293 8.93 8.02 26.36
CA ALA A 293 9.11 6.62 25.98
C ALA A 293 10.59 6.22 25.98
N VAL A 294 10.86 5.00 26.46
CA VAL A 294 12.19 4.40 26.35
C VAL A 294 12.35 3.87 24.92
N PRO A 295 13.40 4.26 24.18
CA PRO A 295 13.63 3.73 22.84
C PRO A 295 13.66 2.20 22.81
N ALA A 296 13.04 1.59 21.80
CA ALA A 296 13.00 0.13 21.70
C ALA A 296 14.39 -0.51 21.71
N GLN A 297 15.40 0.18 21.19
CA GLN A 297 16.79 -0.27 21.25
C GLN A 297 17.28 -0.43 22.69
N ASP A 298 16.93 0.51 23.57
CA ASP A 298 17.32 0.45 24.98
C ASP A 298 16.54 -0.65 25.72
N VAL A 299 15.26 -0.84 25.39
CA VAL A 299 14.43 -1.92 25.97
C VAL A 299 15.02 -3.29 25.60
N ILE A 300 15.33 -3.55 24.35
CA ILE A 300 15.92 -4.81 23.88
C ILE A 300 17.32 -5.01 24.48
N ASN A 301 18.17 -4.00 24.42
CA ASN A 301 19.56 -4.09 24.90
C ASN A 301 19.66 -4.27 26.42
N ASN A 302 18.72 -3.75 27.19
CA ASN A 302 18.72 -3.86 28.66
C ASN A 302 17.85 -5.01 29.19
N SER A 303 17.20 -5.79 28.31
CA SER A 303 16.41 -6.97 28.72
C SER A 303 17.34 -8.12 29.17
N PRO A 304 17.39 -8.49 30.47
CA PRO A 304 18.31 -9.52 30.95
C PRO A 304 18.02 -10.90 30.32
N ALA A 305 16.75 -11.19 30.01
CA ALA A 305 16.34 -12.43 29.40
C ALA A 305 16.90 -12.61 27.98
N LEU A 306 16.99 -11.53 27.20
CA LEU A 306 17.40 -11.57 25.81
C LEU A 306 18.92 -11.61 25.58
N GLN A 307 19.73 -11.25 26.59
CA GLN A 307 21.20 -11.08 26.46
C GLN A 307 21.93 -12.34 25.94
N ASN A 308 21.41 -13.52 26.28
CA ASN A 308 22.04 -14.77 25.89
C ASN A 308 21.45 -15.38 24.60
N THR A 309 20.51 -14.69 23.95
CA THR A 309 19.96 -15.14 22.65
C THR A 309 21.01 -14.97 21.54
N THR A 310 20.92 -15.81 20.51
CA THR A 310 21.78 -15.72 19.33
C THR A 310 21.66 -14.32 18.69
N ALA A 311 20.45 -13.81 18.54
CA ALA A 311 20.19 -12.50 17.93
C ALA A 311 20.92 -11.36 18.66
N VAL A 312 20.72 -11.23 19.98
CA VAL A 312 21.35 -10.14 20.75
C VAL A 312 22.87 -10.31 20.82
N SER A 313 23.37 -11.52 21.07
CA SER A 313 24.82 -11.79 21.19
C SER A 313 25.59 -11.51 19.90
N LYS A 314 24.95 -11.66 18.73
CA LYS A 314 25.54 -11.38 17.42
C LYS A 314 25.20 -9.98 16.87
N GLY A 315 24.34 -9.21 17.55
CA GLY A 315 23.85 -7.94 17.04
C GLY A 315 22.93 -8.07 15.81
N GLN A 316 22.25 -9.20 15.68
CA GLN A 316 21.33 -9.52 14.60
C GLN A 316 19.92 -8.99 14.96
N ILE A 317 19.80 -7.67 15.07
CA ILE A 317 18.55 -6.98 15.38
C ILE A 317 18.28 -5.95 14.29
N VAL A 318 17.06 -5.93 13.76
CA VAL A 318 16.61 -4.93 12.79
C VAL A 318 15.45 -4.15 13.38
N TYR A 319 15.58 -2.84 13.40
CA TYR A 319 14.53 -1.93 13.81
C TYR A 319 13.83 -1.39 12.56
N ALA A 320 12.50 -1.40 12.56
CA ALA A 320 11.72 -0.69 11.55
C ALA A 320 11.98 0.83 11.64
N PRO A 321 11.82 1.60 10.56
CA PRO A 321 11.82 3.07 10.62
C PRO A 321 10.91 3.57 11.75
N ASN A 322 11.33 4.63 12.45
CA ASN A 322 10.68 5.08 13.67
C ASN A 322 9.20 5.47 13.50
N ASP A 323 8.81 5.88 12.33
CA ASP A 323 7.44 6.29 12.01
C ASP A 323 6.55 5.15 11.51
N THR A 324 7.10 3.95 11.26
CA THR A 324 6.41 2.81 10.62
C THR A 324 5.03 2.51 11.22
N TYR A 325 4.87 2.66 12.55
CA TYR A 325 3.58 2.36 13.19
C TYR A 325 2.45 3.32 12.76
N THR A 326 2.76 4.57 12.42
CA THR A 326 1.80 5.58 11.96
C THR A 326 1.92 5.86 10.46
N ASN A 327 3.04 5.48 9.83
CA ASN A 327 3.30 5.61 8.42
C ASN A 327 3.48 4.23 7.79
N GLU A 328 2.40 3.61 7.38
CA GLU A 328 2.41 2.30 6.71
C GLU A 328 2.43 2.46 5.17
N SER A 329 3.12 3.47 4.64
CA SER A 329 3.21 3.74 3.20
C SER A 329 4.10 2.73 2.48
N ILE A 330 3.96 2.65 1.17
CA ILE A 330 4.84 1.83 0.32
C ILE A 330 6.31 2.31 0.43
N GLN A 331 6.56 3.61 0.66
CA GLN A 331 7.90 4.17 0.84
C GLN A 331 8.53 3.70 2.15
N THR A 332 7.77 3.71 3.24
CA THR A 332 8.23 3.19 4.54
C THR A 332 8.63 1.72 4.45
N TYR A 333 7.81 0.91 3.77
CA TYR A 333 8.17 -0.50 3.56
C TYR A 333 9.34 -0.69 2.60
N LEU A 334 9.52 0.19 1.61
CA LEU A 334 10.69 0.17 0.74
C LEU A 334 11.96 0.42 1.55
N GLU A 335 11.98 1.44 2.43
CA GLU A 335 13.08 1.70 3.34
C GLU A 335 13.34 0.52 4.28
N LEU A 336 12.28 -0.04 4.87
CA LEU A 336 12.38 -1.21 5.73
C LEU A 336 13.02 -2.40 5.01
N PHE A 337 12.63 -2.68 3.77
CA PHE A 337 13.15 -3.81 3.00
C PHE A 337 14.61 -3.59 2.57
N ASP A 338 15.01 -2.37 2.25
CA ASP A 338 16.42 -2.04 2.02
C ASP A 338 17.27 -2.20 3.29
N ASN A 339 16.74 -1.83 4.47
CA ASN A 339 17.37 -2.03 5.76
C ASN A 339 17.50 -3.52 6.09
N LEU A 340 16.47 -4.32 5.85
CA LEU A 340 16.48 -5.78 5.97
C LEU A 340 17.54 -6.41 5.07
N ALA A 341 17.53 -6.09 3.78
CA ALA A 341 18.49 -6.61 2.83
C ALA A 341 19.93 -6.30 3.25
N SER A 342 20.18 -5.08 3.71
CA SER A 342 21.50 -4.64 4.17
C SER A 342 21.96 -5.34 5.44
N SER A 343 21.04 -5.66 6.35
CA SER A 343 21.34 -6.34 7.62
C SER A 343 21.54 -7.84 7.42
N LEU A 344 20.67 -8.49 6.65
CA LEU A 344 20.71 -9.93 6.39
C LEU A 344 21.91 -10.35 5.50
N SER A 345 22.55 -9.41 4.79
CA SER A 345 23.72 -9.68 3.94
C SER A 345 25.06 -9.62 4.70
N LYS A 346 25.08 -9.31 5.99
CA LYS A 346 26.29 -9.23 6.82
C LYS A 346 26.68 -10.59 7.39
#